data_85f4005af006e8e18408611166c1b5c7
#
_entry.id   85f4005af006e8e18408611166c1b5c7
#
_cell.length_a   1.000
_cell.length_b   1.000
_cell.length_c   1.000
_cell.angle_alpha   90.00
_cell.angle_beta   90.00
_cell.angle_gamma   90.00
#
_symmetry.space_group_name_H-M   'P 1'
#
loop_
_entity.id
_entity.type
_entity.pdbx_description
1 polymer ?
#
loop_
_entity_poly.entity_id
_entity_poly.type
_entity_poly.pdbx_seq_one_letter_code
_entity_poly.pdbx_strand_id
1 'polypeptide(L)'
;MPIAVLRDSEECYDCDDEFEKASTGGDASGTCWSIVCHNYREAMVIHMPVALQDAIKSAGYKAITDPLRRFIIAIAEHMVEAIALLQWGSRWQADGLHAAWYHTDSQNSFAWARSGFASNDIAQELCRLIGALQAVYTLHILPVWWPSAINLMADLLSRMLDREGNVITSVQDKYEALNSALQEPYQLVEPNADVWNLIQWIQHVRGAFDELSEIRLFGEQKMLTLARGSMQPMAVQLKMFREAFTIDQAKAHCRGA
;
A
#
# COMPACT_ATOMS: atom_id res chain seq x y z
N MET A 1 19.66 15.62 -5.86
CA MET A 1 20.02 14.56 -6.82
C MET A 1 18.83 13.64 -6.99
N PRO A 2 18.39 13.33 -8.19
CA PRO A 2 17.25 12.42 -8.36
C PRO A 2 17.66 11.00 -7.99
N ILE A 3 16.85 10.38 -7.14
CA ILE A 3 16.97 8.97 -6.66
C ILE A 3 17.00 7.95 -7.83
N ALA A 4 16.64 8.37 -9.03
CA ALA A 4 16.60 7.53 -10.22
C ALA A 4 17.96 6.99 -10.69
N VAL A 5 19.08 7.59 -10.28
CA VAL A 5 20.43 7.21 -10.77
C VAL A 5 20.99 5.95 -10.10
N LEU A 6 20.40 5.50 -8.99
CA LEU A 6 20.89 4.32 -8.25
C LEU A 6 20.22 3.00 -8.67
N ARG A 7 19.27 3.01 -9.61
CA ARG A 7 18.44 1.84 -9.92
C ARG A 7 18.83 1.03 -11.15
N ASP A 8 19.79 1.49 -11.96
CA ASP A 8 20.14 0.83 -13.24
C ASP A 8 21.31 -0.16 -13.17
N SER A 9 21.89 -0.41 -12.02
CA SER A 9 22.88 -1.47 -11.89
C SER A 9 22.23 -2.72 -11.30
N GLU A 10 21.99 -3.73 -12.13
CA GLU A 10 21.68 -5.10 -11.69
C GLU A 10 22.75 -5.64 -10.71
N GLU A 11 23.92 -5.04 -10.68
CA GLU A 11 25.03 -5.36 -9.77
C GLU A 11 24.83 -4.91 -8.30
N CYS A 12 23.82 -4.08 -8.00
CA CYS A 12 23.54 -3.65 -6.62
C CYS A 12 22.69 -4.66 -5.81
N TYR A 13 22.28 -5.77 -6.44
CA TYR A 13 21.47 -6.81 -5.75
C TYR A 13 22.31 -7.95 -5.17
N ASP A 14 23.59 -7.99 -5.45
CA ASP A 14 24.58 -8.78 -4.74
C ASP A 14 25.07 -8.08 -3.44
N CYS A 15 24.16 -7.36 -2.77
CA CYS A 15 24.41 -6.97 -1.39
C CYS A 15 24.50 -8.27 -0.58
N ASP A 16 25.73 -8.63 -0.29
CA ASP A 16 26.14 -9.80 0.45
C ASP A 16 25.16 -10.14 1.60
N ASP A 17 25.06 -11.43 1.89
CA ASP A 17 24.25 -12.06 2.93
C ASP A 17 24.45 -11.54 4.38
N GLU A 18 25.16 -10.43 4.57
CA GLU A 18 25.50 -9.89 5.89
C GLU A 18 24.40 -9.03 6.53
N PHE A 19 23.36 -8.59 5.79
CA PHE A 19 22.28 -7.79 6.38
C PHE A 19 21.01 -8.61 6.53
N GLU A 20 20.54 -8.75 7.75
CA GLU A 20 19.21 -9.25 8.01
C GLU A 20 18.17 -8.35 7.31
N LYS A 21 17.36 -8.96 6.47
CA LYS A 21 16.33 -8.27 5.69
C LYS A 21 14.96 -8.60 6.26
N ALA A 22 14.12 -7.60 6.36
CA ALA A 22 12.71 -7.83 6.62
C ALA A 22 12.07 -8.56 5.42
N SER A 23 10.98 -9.26 5.66
CA SER A 23 10.21 -9.92 4.61
C SER A 23 8.73 -9.73 4.89
N THR A 24 8.03 -9.19 3.91
CA THR A 24 6.59 -8.96 3.97
C THR A 24 5.95 -9.35 2.65
N GLY A 25 4.70 -9.74 2.71
CA GLY A 25 3.89 -10.02 1.54
C GLY A 25 2.47 -9.59 1.77
N GLY A 26 1.70 -9.53 0.71
CA GLY A 26 0.30 -9.22 0.87
C GLY A 26 -0.47 -9.40 -0.42
N ASP A 27 -1.78 -9.23 -0.27
CA ASP A 27 -2.75 -9.36 -1.33
C ASP A 27 -3.95 -8.44 -1.07
N ALA A 28 -4.67 -8.07 -2.11
CA ALA A 28 -5.93 -7.36 -1.99
C ALA A 28 -7.00 -8.03 -2.82
N SER A 29 -8.09 -8.40 -2.17
CA SER A 29 -9.32 -8.80 -2.86
C SER A 29 -10.22 -7.58 -3.11
N GLY A 30 -11.42 -7.83 -3.63
CA GLY A 30 -12.46 -6.80 -3.75
C GLY A 30 -13.06 -6.35 -2.42
N THR A 31 -12.72 -6.98 -1.29
CA THR A 31 -13.31 -6.74 0.04
C THR A 31 -12.30 -6.45 1.14
N CYS A 32 -11.08 -6.99 1.03
CA CYS A 32 -10.07 -6.90 2.08
C CYS A 32 -8.67 -6.63 1.55
N TRP A 33 -7.85 -6.03 2.38
CA TRP A 33 -6.40 -6.12 2.31
C TRP A 33 -5.90 -7.15 3.30
N SER A 34 -4.89 -7.91 2.92
CA SER A 34 -4.14 -8.79 3.78
C SER A 34 -2.66 -8.50 3.70
N ILE A 35 -2.00 -8.44 4.81
CA ILE A 35 -0.57 -8.18 4.90
C ILE A 35 0.05 -9.17 5.87
N VAL A 36 1.19 -9.75 5.49
CA VAL A 36 1.92 -10.74 6.28
C VAL A 36 3.33 -10.25 6.49
N CYS A 37 3.77 -10.16 7.73
CA CYS A 37 5.14 -9.89 8.10
C CYS A 37 5.82 -11.19 8.56
N HIS A 38 6.74 -11.69 7.76
CA HIS A 38 7.37 -12.99 8.00
C HIS A 38 8.36 -12.97 9.17
N ASN A 39 9.04 -11.84 9.40
CA ASN A 39 10.01 -11.69 10.49
C ASN A 39 9.36 -11.79 11.88
N TYR A 40 8.18 -11.21 12.03
CA TYR A 40 7.50 -11.17 13.33
C TYR A 40 6.42 -12.24 13.46
N ARG A 41 6.18 -13.01 12.40
CA ARG A 41 5.04 -13.94 12.34
C ARG A 41 3.72 -13.24 12.70
N GLU A 42 3.55 -12.08 12.12
CA GLU A 42 2.35 -11.26 12.27
C GLU A 42 1.62 -11.18 10.92
N ALA A 43 0.30 -11.20 10.98
CA ALA A 43 -0.54 -11.00 9.82
C ALA A 43 -1.69 -10.06 10.16
N MET A 44 -2.21 -9.37 9.16
CA MET A 44 -3.25 -8.38 9.31
C MET A 44 -4.30 -8.54 8.21
N VAL A 45 -5.56 -8.41 8.59
CA VAL A 45 -6.70 -8.37 7.67
C VAL A 45 -7.45 -7.07 7.90
N ILE A 46 -7.62 -6.30 6.84
CA ILE A 46 -8.30 -5.01 6.90
C ILE A 46 -9.50 -5.04 5.97
N HIS A 47 -10.69 -4.84 6.53
CA HIS A 47 -11.90 -4.70 5.72
C HIS A 47 -11.82 -3.42 4.87
N MET A 48 -12.02 -3.56 3.58
CA MET A 48 -11.99 -2.43 2.66
C MET A 48 -13.29 -1.62 2.78
N PRO A 49 -13.24 -0.29 2.91
CA PRO A 49 -14.44 0.53 2.92
C PRO A 49 -15.33 0.28 1.69
N VAL A 50 -16.63 0.21 1.90
CA VAL A 50 -17.62 -0.12 0.83
C VAL A 50 -17.47 0.78 -0.39
N ALA A 51 -17.16 2.06 -0.19
CA ALA A 51 -16.94 3.00 -1.30
C ALA A 51 -15.75 2.61 -2.20
N LEU A 52 -14.69 2.00 -1.63
CA LEU A 52 -13.55 1.50 -2.41
C LEU A 52 -13.87 0.16 -3.07
N GLN A 53 -14.62 -0.72 -2.40
CA GLN A 53 -15.11 -1.96 -2.98
C GLN A 53 -15.97 -1.66 -4.23
N ASP A 54 -16.88 -0.69 -4.14
CA ASP A 54 -17.73 -0.26 -5.26
C ASP A 54 -16.90 0.35 -6.40
N ALA A 55 -15.84 1.08 -6.07
CA ALA A 55 -14.93 1.62 -7.06
C ALA A 55 -14.23 0.52 -7.85
N ILE A 56 -13.66 -0.47 -7.18
CA ILE A 56 -13.03 -1.63 -7.81
C ILE A 56 -14.02 -2.38 -8.69
N LYS A 57 -15.21 -2.66 -8.16
CA LYS A 57 -16.26 -3.38 -8.88
C LYS A 57 -16.72 -2.62 -10.13
N SER A 58 -16.87 -1.30 -10.05
CA SER A 58 -17.28 -0.46 -11.17
C SER A 58 -16.20 -0.28 -12.23
N ALA A 59 -14.93 -0.32 -11.82
CA ALA A 59 -13.80 -0.23 -12.73
C ALA A 59 -13.74 -1.41 -13.70
N GLY A 60 -14.10 -2.63 -13.24
CA GLY A 60 -14.09 -3.86 -14.04
C GLY A 60 -12.75 -4.16 -14.70
N TYR A 61 -12.72 -5.23 -15.49
CA TYR A 61 -11.54 -5.61 -16.29
C TYR A 61 -11.51 -4.94 -17.68
N LYS A 62 -12.57 -4.18 -18.06
CA LYS A 62 -12.66 -3.58 -19.39
C LYS A 62 -12.03 -2.21 -19.44
N ALA A 63 -11.28 -2.01 -20.50
CA ALA A 63 -10.61 -0.76 -20.86
C ALA A 63 -11.54 0.46 -20.71
N ILE A 64 -11.25 1.22 -20.05
CA ILE A 64 -11.45 2.35 -19.22
C ILE A 64 -11.28 3.62 -20.06
N THR A 65 -12.32 4.40 -20.14
CA THR A 65 -12.31 5.68 -20.83
C THR A 65 -11.46 6.75 -20.14
N ASP A 66 -11.09 6.57 -18.87
CA ASP A 66 -10.11 7.41 -18.17
C ASP A 66 -9.34 6.56 -17.14
N PRO A 67 -8.25 5.88 -17.54
CA PRO A 67 -7.50 4.97 -16.68
C PRO A 67 -6.72 5.69 -15.58
N LEU A 68 -6.52 7.01 -15.69
CA LEU A 68 -5.59 7.74 -14.83
C LEU A 68 -6.15 8.05 -13.45
N ARG A 69 -7.48 8.04 -13.29
CA ARG A 69 -8.14 8.54 -12.09
C ARG A 69 -9.00 7.53 -11.34
N ARG A 70 -8.94 6.26 -11.71
CA ARG A 70 -9.80 5.23 -11.11
C ARG A 70 -9.06 4.47 -10.04
N PHE A 71 -9.74 4.26 -8.93
CA PHE A 71 -9.30 3.29 -7.94
C PHE A 71 -9.61 1.89 -8.46
N ILE A 72 -8.57 1.15 -8.80
CA ILE A 72 -8.63 -0.21 -9.35
C ILE A 72 -7.96 -1.18 -8.39
N ILE A 73 -8.20 -2.49 -8.58
CA ILE A 73 -7.63 -3.52 -7.72
C ILE A 73 -6.09 -3.42 -7.61
N ALA A 74 -5.40 -3.13 -8.70
CA ALA A 74 -3.94 -2.96 -8.68
C ALA A 74 -3.45 -1.84 -7.74
N ILE A 75 -4.26 -0.80 -7.50
CA ILE A 75 -3.96 0.24 -6.51
C ILE A 75 -4.13 -0.31 -5.11
N ALA A 76 -5.20 -1.07 -4.86
CA ALA A 76 -5.40 -1.74 -3.57
C ALA A 76 -4.25 -2.71 -3.26
N GLU A 77 -3.78 -3.47 -4.26
CA GLU A 77 -2.62 -4.33 -4.13
C GLU A 77 -1.32 -3.55 -3.86
N HIS A 78 -1.15 -2.37 -4.47
CA HIS A 78 0.01 -1.51 -4.21
C HIS A 78 -0.05 -0.81 -2.83
N MET A 79 -1.26 -0.59 -2.29
CA MET A 79 -1.42 -0.08 -0.92
C MET A 79 -0.84 -1.01 0.14
N VAL A 80 -0.81 -2.32 -0.12
CA VAL A 80 -0.24 -3.33 0.79
C VAL A 80 1.19 -2.98 1.20
N GLU A 81 2.01 -2.51 0.26
CA GLU A 81 3.39 -2.07 0.53
C GLU A 81 3.43 -0.87 1.49
N ALA A 82 2.60 0.15 1.24
CA ALA A 82 2.50 1.32 2.11
C ALA A 82 1.99 0.93 3.51
N ILE A 83 0.99 0.04 3.59
CA ILE A 83 0.45 -0.48 4.84
C ILE A 83 1.53 -1.23 5.64
N ALA A 84 2.32 -2.09 5.00
CA ALA A 84 3.41 -2.82 5.64
C ALA A 84 4.45 -1.86 6.24
N LEU A 85 4.86 -0.84 5.49
CA LEU A 85 5.79 0.19 5.97
C LEU A 85 5.24 0.99 7.15
N LEU A 86 3.96 1.38 7.10
CA LEU A 86 3.32 2.11 8.20
C LEU A 86 3.15 1.24 9.45
N GLN A 87 2.88 -0.06 9.29
CA GLN A 87 2.68 -0.97 10.40
C GLN A 87 3.99 -1.37 11.08
N TRP A 88 5.01 -1.72 10.30
CA TRP A 88 6.22 -2.34 10.83
C TRP A 88 7.52 -1.56 10.55
N GLY A 89 7.49 -0.52 9.72
CA GLY A 89 8.71 0.19 9.30
C GLY A 89 9.52 0.74 10.46
N SER A 90 8.89 1.33 11.47
CA SER A 90 9.58 1.80 12.68
C SER A 90 10.21 0.67 13.49
N ARG A 91 9.55 -0.49 13.57
CA ARG A 91 10.06 -1.67 14.26
C ARG A 91 11.22 -2.29 13.50
N TRP A 92 11.12 -2.40 12.16
CA TRP A 92 12.24 -2.84 11.32
C TRP A 92 13.47 -1.95 11.48
N GLN A 93 13.26 -0.61 11.50
CA GLN A 93 14.34 0.34 11.74
C GLN A 93 14.97 0.16 13.12
N ALA A 94 14.17 -0.03 14.17
CA ALA A 94 14.65 -0.26 15.53
C ALA A 94 15.44 -1.57 15.66
N ASP A 95 15.07 -2.60 14.89
CA ASP A 95 15.77 -3.88 14.82
C ASP A 95 17.04 -3.83 13.92
N GLY A 96 17.37 -2.65 13.37
CA GLY A 96 18.55 -2.44 12.52
C GLY A 96 18.42 -2.98 11.10
N LEU A 97 17.19 -3.27 10.65
CA LEU A 97 16.95 -3.73 9.29
C LEU A 97 16.98 -2.55 8.31
N HIS A 98 17.72 -2.67 7.22
CA HIS A 98 17.88 -1.63 6.20
C HIS A 98 17.19 -1.96 4.89
N ALA A 99 16.70 -3.17 4.72
CA ALA A 99 15.96 -3.60 3.55
C ALA A 99 14.78 -4.51 3.93
N ALA A 100 13.75 -4.51 3.10
CA ALA A 100 12.61 -5.39 3.25
C ALA A 100 12.21 -5.99 1.89
N TRP A 101 12.11 -7.30 1.82
CA TRP A 101 11.50 -7.99 0.69
C TRP A 101 9.99 -7.73 0.71
N TYR A 102 9.44 -7.25 -0.40
CA TYR A 102 8.00 -7.09 -0.59
C TYR A 102 7.50 -8.06 -1.65
N HIS A 103 6.74 -9.06 -1.23
CA HIS A 103 6.17 -10.09 -2.09
C HIS A 103 4.77 -9.71 -2.54
N THR A 104 4.55 -9.66 -3.84
CA THR A 104 3.24 -9.40 -4.46
C THR A 104 3.03 -10.27 -5.68
N ASP A 105 1.80 -10.69 -5.93
CA ASP A 105 1.41 -11.40 -7.16
C ASP A 105 0.88 -10.44 -8.24
N SER A 106 0.69 -9.18 -7.91
CA SER A 106 0.30 -8.11 -8.83
C SER A 106 1.48 -7.64 -9.67
N GLN A 107 1.42 -7.88 -10.97
CA GLN A 107 2.42 -7.37 -11.92
C GLN A 107 2.49 -5.83 -11.93
N ASN A 108 1.35 -5.15 -11.78
CA ASN A 108 1.32 -3.69 -11.72
C ASN A 108 1.96 -3.17 -10.44
N SER A 109 1.59 -3.72 -9.29
CA SER A 109 2.18 -3.36 -8.00
C SER A 109 3.70 -3.59 -8.01
N PHE A 110 4.15 -4.75 -8.50
CA PHE A 110 5.57 -5.05 -8.67
C PHE A 110 6.29 -4.02 -9.55
N ALA A 111 5.72 -3.71 -10.73
CA ALA A 111 6.32 -2.74 -11.66
C ALA A 111 6.39 -1.33 -11.05
N TRP A 112 5.35 -0.91 -10.33
CA TRP A 112 5.31 0.40 -9.65
C TRP A 112 6.29 0.47 -8.48
N ALA A 113 6.35 -0.57 -7.66
CA ALA A 113 7.31 -0.68 -6.56
C ALA A 113 8.76 -0.63 -7.07
N ARG A 114 9.05 -1.36 -8.16
CA ARG A 114 10.38 -1.40 -8.78
C ARG A 114 10.79 -0.07 -9.40
N SER A 115 9.87 0.60 -10.12
CA SER A 115 10.19 1.85 -10.85
C SER A 115 10.01 3.11 -10.01
N GLY A 116 9.20 3.06 -8.95
CA GLY A 116 8.73 4.25 -8.22
C GLY A 116 7.82 5.14 -9.06
N PHE A 117 7.26 4.61 -10.15
CA PHE A 117 6.43 5.35 -11.10
C PHE A 117 5.17 4.57 -11.50
N ALA A 118 4.05 5.27 -11.51
CA ALA A 118 2.76 4.77 -11.99
C ALA A 118 2.10 5.81 -12.90
N SER A 119 1.45 5.35 -13.96
CA SER A 119 0.67 6.22 -14.86
C SER A 119 -0.67 6.64 -14.28
N ASN A 120 -1.18 5.91 -13.30
CA ASN A 120 -2.40 6.26 -12.56
C ASN A 120 -2.05 7.27 -11.46
N ASP A 121 -2.80 8.38 -11.39
CA ASP A 121 -2.52 9.48 -10.45
C ASP A 121 -2.55 9.04 -8.98
N ILE A 122 -3.50 8.17 -8.60
CA ILE A 122 -3.62 7.67 -7.22
C ILE A 122 -2.43 6.75 -6.90
N ALA A 123 -2.09 5.84 -7.81
CA ALA A 123 -0.95 4.95 -7.65
C ALA A 123 0.37 5.74 -7.61
N GLN A 124 0.49 6.84 -8.37
CA GLN A 124 1.67 7.70 -8.33
C GLN A 124 1.82 8.43 -6.98
N GLU A 125 0.73 8.85 -6.35
CA GLU A 125 0.79 9.40 -4.99
C GLU A 125 1.18 8.34 -3.95
N LEU A 126 0.73 7.09 -4.13
CA LEU A 126 1.22 5.97 -3.31
C LEU A 126 2.71 5.71 -3.51
N CYS A 127 3.22 5.72 -4.74
CA CYS A 127 4.66 5.61 -5.00
C CYS A 127 5.46 6.70 -4.28
N ARG A 128 4.96 7.95 -4.26
CA ARG A 128 5.60 9.06 -3.53
C ARG A 128 5.58 8.84 -2.02
N LEU A 129 4.45 8.38 -1.48
CA LEU A 129 4.32 8.06 -0.06
C LEU A 129 5.29 6.94 0.32
N ILE A 130 5.32 5.84 -0.43
CA ILE A 130 6.22 4.72 -0.19
C ILE A 130 7.68 5.19 -0.21
N GLY A 131 8.08 5.99 -1.20
CA GLY A 131 9.42 6.57 -1.24
C GLY A 131 9.74 7.47 -0.06
N ALA A 132 8.78 8.24 0.45
CA ALA A 132 8.94 9.04 1.65
C ALA A 132 9.08 8.17 2.90
N LEU A 133 8.29 7.11 3.05
CA LEU A 133 8.37 6.17 4.17
C LEU A 133 9.70 5.41 4.18
N GLN A 134 10.20 4.97 3.01
CA GLN A 134 11.52 4.38 2.88
C GLN A 134 12.62 5.34 3.38
N ALA A 135 12.51 6.62 3.06
CA ALA A 135 13.46 7.64 3.52
C ALA A 135 13.36 7.89 5.03
N VAL A 136 12.15 7.92 5.60
CA VAL A 136 11.90 8.12 7.03
C VAL A 136 12.48 6.96 7.85
N TYR A 137 12.22 5.74 7.43
CA TYR A 137 12.69 4.53 8.15
C TYR A 137 14.09 4.09 7.74
N THR A 138 14.75 4.81 6.82
CA THR A 138 16.08 4.44 6.28
C THR A 138 16.08 3.00 5.76
N LEU A 139 15.01 2.64 5.08
CA LEU A 139 14.68 1.28 4.67
C LEU A 139 14.55 1.21 3.15
N HIS A 140 15.08 0.17 2.53
CA HIS A 140 14.96 -0.06 1.09
C HIS A 140 14.00 -1.22 0.80
N ILE A 141 12.94 -0.96 0.02
CA ILE A 141 12.01 -2.02 -0.40
C ILE A 141 12.56 -2.72 -1.65
N LEU A 142 12.60 -4.03 -1.57
CA LEU A 142 13.02 -4.94 -2.62
C LEU A 142 11.78 -5.70 -3.12
N PRO A 143 11.11 -5.23 -4.18
CA PRO A 143 9.91 -5.89 -4.68
C PRO A 143 10.26 -7.24 -5.33
N VAL A 144 9.46 -8.24 -5.02
CA VAL A 144 9.55 -9.59 -5.59
C VAL A 144 8.18 -10.02 -6.10
N TRP A 145 8.12 -10.43 -7.34
CA TRP A 145 6.88 -11.01 -7.87
C TRP A 145 6.78 -12.49 -7.49
N TRP A 146 5.70 -12.86 -6.81
CA TRP A 146 5.35 -14.23 -6.46
C TRP A 146 4.04 -14.63 -7.10
N PRO A 147 3.95 -15.81 -7.75
CA PRO A 147 2.65 -16.35 -8.16
C PRO A 147 1.73 -16.52 -6.95
N SER A 148 0.42 -16.29 -7.10
CA SER A 148 -0.60 -16.43 -6.04
C SER A 148 -0.54 -17.79 -5.32
N ALA A 149 -0.15 -18.87 -6.05
CA ALA A 149 0.03 -20.19 -5.47
C ALA A 149 1.13 -20.27 -4.38
N ILE A 150 2.06 -19.32 -4.35
CA ILE A 150 3.12 -19.20 -3.32
C ILE A 150 2.70 -18.22 -2.24
N ASN A 151 1.97 -17.17 -2.60
CA ASN A 151 1.47 -16.13 -1.68
C ASN A 151 0.21 -16.59 -0.91
N LEU A 152 0.14 -17.88 -0.59
CA LEU A 152 -1.08 -18.56 -0.12
C LEU A 152 -1.66 -17.96 1.15
N MET A 153 -0.83 -17.57 2.12
CA MET A 153 -1.30 -16.98 3.38
C MET A 153 -2.00 -15.65 3.14
N ALA A 154 -1.40 -14.78 2.35
CA ALA A 154 -1.98 -13.50 2.01
C ALA A 154 -3.26 -13.66 1.16
N ASP A 155 -3.28 -14.56 0.18
CA ASP A 155 -4.45 -14.84 -0.65
C ASP A 155 -5.65 -15.36 0.18
N LEU A 156 -5.43 -16.25 1.14
CA LEU A 156 -6.50 -16.69 2.06
C LEU A 156 -7.02 -15.55 2.92
N LEU A 157 -6.12 -14.79 3.54
CA LEU A 157 -6.49 -13.69 4.41
C LEU A 157 -7.22 -12.57 3.67
N SER A 158 -6.86 -12.26 2.42
CA SER A 158 -7.53 -11.24 1.62
C SER A 158 -8.98 -11.57 1.29
N ARG A 159 -9.37 -12.83 1.42
CA ARG A 159 -10.72 -13.36 1.18
C ARG A 159 -11.47 -13.69 2.45
N MET A 160 -10.93 -13.35 3.63
CA MET A 160 -11.48 -13.75 4.91
C MET A 160 -12.78 -13.05 5.26
N LEU A 161 -13.00 -11.84 4.75
CA LEU A 161 -14.20 -11.06 5.04
C LEU A 161 -15.08 -10.90 3.81
N ASP A 162 -16.39 -10.97 4.01
CA ASP A 162 -17.36 -10.64 2.99
C ASP A 162 -17.48 -9.12 2.79
N ARG A 163 -18.44 -8.71 1.94
CA ARG A 163 -18.67 -7.29 1.63
C ARG A 163 -19.08 -6.47 2.86
N GLU A 164 -19.79 -7.07 3.78
CA GLU A 164 -20.29 -6.47 5.00
C GLU A 164 -19.26 -6.49 6.14
N GLY A 165 -18.14 -7.17 5.93
CA GLY A 165 -17.06 -7.32 6.92
C GLY A 165 -17.24 -8.51 7.86
N ASN A 166 -18.15 -9.43 7.55
CA ASN A 166 -18.31 -10.65 8.34
C ASN A 166 -17.29 -11.71 7.89
N VAL A 167 -16.86 -12.51 8.85
CA VAL A 167 -15.90 -13.58 8.59
C VAL A 167 -16.54 -14.70 7.77
N ILE A 168 -15.87 -15.07 6.68
CA ILE A 168 -16.23 -16.24 5.85
C ILE A 168 -15.61 -17.48 6.50
N THR A 169 -16.39 -18.21 7.27
CA THR A 169 -15.94 -19.35 8.08
C THR A 169 -15.14 -20.38 7.28
N SER A 170 -15.56 -20.71 6.06
CA SER A 170 -14.84 -21.70 5.23
C SER A 170 -13.44 -21.23 4.78
N VAL A 171 -13.20 -19.94 4.74
CA VAL A 171 -11.87 -19.36 4.44
C VAL A 171 -11.04 -19.31 5.72
N GLN A 172 -11.67 -18.94 6.84
CA GLN A 172 -11.04 -18.96 8.15
C GLN A 172 -10.54 -20.36 8.49
N ASP A 173 -11.38 -21.40 8.32
CA ASP A 173 -11.00 -22.80 8.59
C ASP A 173 -9.76 -23.21 7.79
N LYS A 174 -9.67 -22.82 6.50
CA LYS A 174 -8.50 -23.10 5.67
C LYS A 174 -7.26 -22.38 6.14
N TYR A 175 -7.39 -21.11 6.53
CA TYR A 175 -6.30 -20.32 7.09
C TYR A 175 -5.80 -20.93 8.39
N GLU A 176 -6.69 -21.29 9.30
CA GLU A 176 -6.36 -21.91 10.59
C GLU A 176 -5.66 -23.26 10.41
N ALA A 177 -6.16 -24.09 9.49
CA ALA A 177 -5.52 -25.36 9.16
C ALA A 177 -4.11 -25.18 8.60
N LEU A 178 -3.92 -24.23 7.66
CA LEU A 178 -2.61 -23.90 7.12
C LEU A 178 -1.68 -23.35 8.19
N ASN A 179 -2.18 -22.38 8.97
CA ASN A 179 -1.39 -21.71 10.00
C ASN A 179 -0.95 -22.68 11.12
N SER A 180 -1.86 -23.61 11.52
CA SER A 180 -1.56 -24.63 12.53
C SER A 180 -0.54 -25.67 12.06
N ALA A 181 -0.37 -25.84 10.75
CA ALA A 181 0.63 -26.75 10.20
C ALA A 181 2.04 -26.14 10.18
N LEU A 182 2.16 -24.83 10.46
CA LEU A 182 3.45 -24.16 10.54
C LEU A 182 4.12 -24.42 11.91
N GLN A 183 5.44 -24.52 11.91
CA GLN A 183 6.22 -24.63 13.13
C GLN A 183 6.05 -23.38 14.02
N GLU A 184 5.96 -22.21 13.38
CA GLU A 184 5.76 -20.90 14.01
C GLU A 184 4.55 -20.23 13.36
N PRO A 185 3.37 -20.36 13.98
CA PRO A 185 2.14 -19.77 13.45
C PRO A 185 2.15 -18.24 13.45
N TYR A 186 1.44 -17.64 12.49
CA TYR A 186 1.23 -16.19 12.43
C TYR A 186 0.16 -15.76 13.44
N GLN A 187 0.39 -14.62 14.08
CA GLN A 187 -0.58 -13.96 14.94
C GLN A 187 -1.30 -12.86 14.15
N LEU A 188 -2.62 -12.80 14.29
CA LEU A 188 -3.40 -11.69 13.73
C LEU A 188 -3.21 -10.46 14.62
N VAL A 189 -2.83 -9.34 13.99
CA VAL A 189 -2.62 -8.05 14.65
C VAL A 189 -3.55 -6.98 14.08
N GLU A 190 -3.90 -6.01 14.92
CA GLU A 190 -4.71 -4.87 14.50
C GLU A 190 -3.87 -3.82 13.77
N PRO A 191 -4.46 -3.13 12.77
CA PRO A 191 -3.83 -2.00 12.12
C PRO A 191 -3.57 -0.86 13.11
N ASN A 192 -2.41 -0.24 13.04
CA ASN A 192 -2.11 0.96 13.82
C ASN A 192 -2.84 2.20 13.27
N ALA A 193 -2.73 3.34 13.98
CA ALA A 193 -3.41 4.58 13.60
C ALA A 193 -2.97 5.12 12.23
N ASP A 194 -1.71 4.94 11.85
CA ASP A 194 -1.19 5.44 10.58
C ASP A 194 -1.73 4.66 9.38
N VAL A 195 -1.95 3.37 9.55
CA VAL A 195 -2.65 2.53 8.54
C VAL A 195 -4.09 3.03 8.34
N TRP A 196 -4.81 3.32 9.42
CA TRP A 196 -6.16 3.88 9.31
C TRP A 196 -6.18 5.27 8.66
N ASN A 197 -5.21 6.12 8.97
CA ASN A 197 -5.03 7.43 8.33
C ASN A 197 -4.81 7.29 6.81
N LEU A 198 -4.01 6.31 6.38
CA LEU A 198 -3.82 6.03 4.95
C LEU A 198 -5.13 5.64 4.27
N ILE A 199 -5.92 4.77 4.89
CA ILE A 199 -7.20 4.31 4.32
C ILE A 199 -8.19 5.47 4.21
N GLN A 200 -8.27 6.35 5.21
CA GLN A 200 -9.10 7.56 5.15
C GLN A 200 -8.61 8.53 4.07
N TRP A 201 -7.29 8.71 3.96
CA TRP A 201 -6.70 9.55 2.93
C TRP A 201 -7.04 9.07 1.51
N ILE A 202 -6.92 7.77 1.23
CA ILE A 202 -7.22 7.23 -0.10
C ILE A 202 -8.70 7.38 -0.47
N GLN A 203 -9.60 7.22 0.50
CA GLN A 203 -11.04 7.46 0.28
C GLN A 203 -11.31 8.92 -0.09
N HIS A 204 -10.63 9.85 0.58
CA HIS A 204 -10.78 11.28 0.33
C HIS A 204 -10.19 11.67 -1.04
N VAL A 205 -9.00 11.21 -1.36
CA VAL A 205 -8.34 11.46 -2.65
C VAL A 205 -9.21 10.95 -3.80
N ARG A 206 -9.77 9.75 -3.67
CA ARG A 206 -10.70 9.20 -4.66
C ARG A 206 -11.93 10.09 -4.82
N GLY A 207 -12.56 10.51 -3.72
CA GLY A 207 -13.74 11.40 -3.77
C GLY A 207 -13.47 12.70 -4.54
N ALA A 208 -12.33 13.32 -4.29
CA ALA A 208 -11.91 14.53 -5.02
C ALA A 208 -11.72 14.29 -6.53
N PHE A 209 -11.22 13.12 -6.94
CA PHE A 209 -11.10 12.77 -8.35
C PHE A 209 -12.47 12.46 -9.01
N ASP A 210 -13.39 11.85 -8.28
CA ASP A 210 -14.76 11.60 -8.78
C ASP A 210 -15.47 12.94 -9.04
N GLU A 211 -15.41 13.90 -8.12
CA GLU A 211 -15.97 15.25 -8.33
C GLU A 211 -15.37 15.95 -9.55
N LEU A 212 -14.06 15.84 -9.76
CA LEU A 212 -13.40 16.41 -10.93
C LEU A 212 -13.83 15.73 -12.24
N SER A 213 -14.14 14.45 -12.22
CA SER A 213 -14.61 13.73 -13.41
C SER A 213 -16.04 14.11 -13.80
N GLU A 214 -16.91 14.36 -12.83
CA GLU A 214 -18.27 14.88 -13.11
C GLU A 214 -18.24 16.28 -13.72
N ILE A 215 -17.30 17.12 -13.30
CA ILE A 215 -17.15 18.49 -13.79
C ILE A 215 -16.65 18.55 -15.24
N ARG A 216 -15.88 17.58 -15.70
CA ARG A 216 -15.43 17.47 -17.10
C ARG A 216 -16.59 17.39 -18.11
N LEU A 217 -17.77 16.90 -17.68
CA LEU A 217 -18.95 16.84 -18.51
C LEU A 217 -19.61 18.21 -18.76
N PHE A 218 -19.22 19.27 -18.00
CA PHE A 218 -19.84 20.59 -18.05
C PHE A 218 -19.01 21.73 -18.67
N GLY A 219 -17.87 21.42 -19.30
CA GLY A 219 -17.10 22.38 -20.10
C GLY A 219 -15.78 22.87 -19.46
N GLU A 220 -14.75 23.02 -20.32
CA GLU A 220 -13.35 23.26 -19.92
C GLU A 220 -13.10 24.54 -19.08
N GLN A 221 -13.85 25.60 -19.27
CA GLN A 221 -13.64 26.86 -18.53
C GLN A 221 -14.11 26.80 -17.07
N LYS A 222 -15.15 26.06 -16.74
CA LYS A 222 -15.60 25.83 -15.37
C LYS A 222 -14.66 24.86 -14.62
N MET A 223 -14.00 23.96 -15.32
CA MET A 223 -13.06 23.01 -14.75
C MET A 223 -11.87 23.66 -14.06
N LEU A 224 -11.26 24.67 -14.67
CA LEU A 224 -10.07 25.35 -14.10
C LEU A 224 -10.40 26.08 -12.79
N THR A 225 -11.58 26.61 -12.65
CA THR A 225 -11.99 27.35 -11.44
C THR A 225 -12.39 26.42 -10.31
N LEU A 226 -13.08 25.33 -10.62
CA LEU A 226 -13.49 24.31 -9.64
C LEU A 226 -12.34 23.39 -9.24
N ALA A 227 -11.45 23.02 -10.17
CA ALA A 227 -10.21 22.29 -9.86
C ALA A 227 -9.32 23.08 -8.89
N ARG A 228 -9.24 24.40 -9.02
CA ARG A 228 -8.53 25.26 -8.05
C ARG A 228 -9.21 25.30 -6.69
N GLY A 229 -10.53 25.29 -6.63
CA GLY A 229 -11.30 25.29 -5.39
C GLY A 229 -11.27 23.95 -4.65
N SER A 230 -11.39 22.82 -5.38
CA SER A 230 -11.38 21.48 -4.80
C SER A 230 -9.97 20.94 -4.51
N MET A 231 -8.94 21.40 -5.23
CA MET A 231 -7.54 21.06 -4.93
C MET A 231 -6.98 21.76 -3.70
N GLN A 232 -7.59 22.85 -3.22
CA GLN A 232 -7.15 23.47 -1.97
C GLN A 232 -7.25 22.53 -0.76
N PRO A 233 -8.35 21.81 -0.51
CA PRO A 233 -8.41 20.83 0.57
C PRO A 233 -7.42 19.67 0.41
N MET A 234 -7.20 19.20 -0.82
CA MET A 234 -6.24 18.14 -1.11
C MET A 234 -4.80 18.62 -0.93
N ALA A 235 -4.46 19.83 -1.38
CA ALA A 235 -3.15 20.43 -1.15
C ALA A 235 -2.90 20.70 0.35
N VAL A 236 -3.93 21.07 1.10
CA VAL A 236 -3.87 21.26 2.56
C VAL A 236 -3.69 19.92 3.27
N GLN A 237 -4.37 18.86 2.83
CA GLN A 237 -4.22 17.52 3.43
C GLN A 237 -2.91 16.86 3.07
N LEU A 238 -2.44 16.99 1.83
CA LEU A 238 -1.08 16.59 1.44
C LEU A 238 -0.03 17.39 2.23
N LYS A 239 -0.29 18.66 2.52
CA LYS A 239 0.55 19.48 3.38
C LYS A 239 0.50 18.99 4.83
N MET A 240 -0.68 18.67 5.37
CA MET A 240 -0.83 18.09 6.72
C MET A 240 -0.18 16.71 6.81
N PHE A 241 -0.29 15.86 5.78
CA PHE A 241 0.40 14.59 5.72
C PHE A 241 1.92 14.76 5.60
N ARG A 242 2.38 15.71 4.78
CA ARG A 242 3.80 16.10 4.69
C ARG A 242 4.31 16.73 5.98
N GLU A 243 3.47 17.48 6.68
CA GLU A 243 3.82 18.11 7.97
C GLU A 243 3.79 17.11 9.12
N ALA A 244 2.89 16.12 9.09
CA ALA A 244 2.88 15.00 10.03
C ALA A 244 4.12 14.08 9.87
N PHE A 245 4.64 13.97 8.63
CA PHE A 245 5.86 13.24 8.30
C PHE A 245 7.04 14.18 7.95
N THR A 246 7.14 15.35 8.57
CA THR A 246 8.30 16.21 8.36
C THR A 246 9.55 15.57 8.93
N ILE A 247 10.66 15.77 8.20
CA ILE A 247 12.02 15.38 8.61
C ILE A 247 12.34 15.78 10.07
N ASP A 248 11.73 16.83 10.61
CA ASP A 248 11.95 17.29 11.97
C ASP A 248 11.25 16.43 13.03
N GLN A 249 10.09 15.84 12.72
CA GLN A 249 9.46 14.83 13.60
C GLN A 249 10.20 13.49 13.55
N ALA A 250 10.68 13.08 12.37
CA ALA A 250 11.55 11.93 12.24
C ALA A 250 12.87 12.14 13.03
N LYS A 251 13.46 13.33 12.96
CA LYS A 251 14.65 13.71 13.74
C LYS A 251 14.40 13.80 15.25
N ALA A 252 13.20 14.22 15.67
CA ALA A 252 12.83 14.26 17.08
C ALA A 252 12.66 12.83 17.65
N HIS A 253 12.13 11.89 16.87
CA HIS A 253 12.01 10.48 17.25
C HIS A 253 13.38 9.79 17.35
N CYS A 254 14.31 10.08 16.44
CA CYS A 254 15.67 9.56 16.47
C CYS A 254 16.57 10.16 17.58
N ARG A 255 16.17 11.26 18.23
CA ARG A 255 16.95 11.89 19.32
C ARG A 255 16.47 11.54 20.73
N GLY A 256 15.35 10.80 20.82
CA GLY A 256 14.73 10.39 22.08
C GLY A 256 14.89 8.91 22.42
N ALA A 257 15.72 8.17 21.67
CA ALA A 257 16.08 6.78 21.92
C ALA A 257 17.51 6.67 22.45
#